data_c1fcdfc01be7ea854e4f56faa62747b3
#
_entry.id   c1fcdfc01be7ea854e4f56faa62747b3
#
_cell.length_a   1.000
_cell.length_b   1.000
_cell.length_c   1.000
_cell.angle_alpha   90.00
_cell.angle_beta   90.00
_cell.angle_gamma   90.00
#
_symmetry.space_group_name_H-M   'P 1'
#
loop_
_entity.id
_entity.type
_entity.pdbx_description
1 polymer ?
#
loop_
_entity_poly.entity_id
_entity_poly.type
_entity_poly.pdbx_seq_one_letter_code
_entity_poly.pdbx_strand_id
1 'polypeptide(L)'
;MVSYLQVQNLTRHVGDRTLFSNLSFGIGQGHKVGLIARNGTGKTTLLNILAGTDQADGGNVVYHNGIRVGYLPQQPIYPQELTVIEACFWHGNDTTNLIREYEQCMATEGHPGLEVILDRMEREGAWDYEARSKAILSKLNISDFKQPLSQLSGGQLKRVALANVLITEPDFLILDEPTNHLDLQMIEWLEEYLSRGTLTLLMVTHDRYFLDRVCNYILELDEETVYTYTGNYAYFLEKREERLDVARAEVAKANNLYRTELDWMRRMPQARGHKARYREEAFYDLEKVAKRRIEEQSMRLEMKSTYIGSKIFEAEYVSKTFPANGNKDRKVILKDFYYNFSRYEKMGIVGNNGTGKSTFVKMLLGEVRPDSGRFVVGETVRFGYFCQDGIKFDERMKVIDAVRKIADYIDLGGGKHLSAMQFLQHFMFSPQQQQSYIYKLSGGEKSRLHLCTVLMQNPNFLILDEPTNDLDIVTLQVLEQYLLDFHGCVIVISHDRYFMDKVVDHLLVFKGDGDVKDFPGNYTQYREWEKLLPAPSSTVKEPREQVNRTEEKAKRIEQKRRMTFKERKEFEQLENEISALENEKSEIENALCSGTLSVERITELSKRLPVLDEELDIKSMRWLELSEIES
;
A
#
# COMPACT_ATOMS: atom_id res chain seq x y z
N MET A 1 -4.49 9.00 31.17
CA MET A 1 -5.07 8.22 30.06
C MET A 1 -5.43 6.84 30.57
N VAL A 2 -6.60 6.34 30.23
CA VAL A 2 -7.02 4.99 30.61
C VAL A 2 -6.30 4.01 29.70
N SER A 3 -5.62 2.99 30.27
CA SER A 3 -4.98 1.92 29.48
C SER A 3 -6.04 0.89 29.10
N TYR A 4 -6.21 0.65 27.78
CA TYR A 4 -7.16 -0.34 27.27
C TYR A 4 -6.53 -1.73 27.17
N LEU A 5 -5.26 -1.80 26.83
CA LEU A 5 -4.49 -3.03 26.74
C LEU A 5 -3.16 -2.86 27.45
N GLN A 6 -2.78 -3.85 28.25
CA GLN A 6 -1.45 -3.97 28.86
C GLN A 6 -0.90 -5.37 28.62
N VAL A 7 0.27 -5.44 28.01
CA VAL A 7 1.02 -6.67 27.75
C VAL A 7 2.25 -6.68 28.65
N GLN A 8 2.50 -7.79 29.35
CA GLN A 8 3.63 -7.93 30.28
C GLN A 8 4.37 -9.22 30.03
N ASN A 9 5.67 -9.11 29.74
CA ASN A 9 6.62 -10.22 29.58
C ASN A 9 6.13 -11.34 28.64
N LEU A 10 5.42 -10.97 27.56
CA LEU A 10 4.83 -11.93 26.64
C LEU A 10 5.92 -12.67 25.86
N THR A 11 5.82 -14.01 25.84
CA THR A 11 6.80 -14.87 25.19
C THR A 11 6.09 -15.94 24.37
N ARG A 12 6.60 -16.21 23.15
CA ARG A 12 6.06 -17.23 22.26
C ARG A 12 7.16 -17.90 21.44
N HIS A 13 7.11 -19.24 21.41
CA HIS A 13 7.97 -20.10 20.60
C HIS A 13 7.13 -20.90 19.59
N VAL A 14 7.68 -21.18 18.42
CA VAL A 14 7.09 -22.09 17.43
C VAL A 14 8.15 -23.10 17.02
N GLY A 15 8.01 -24.34 17.50
CA GLY A 15 9.06 -25.34 17.40
C GLY A 15 10.33 -24.85 18.08
N ASP A 16 11.47 -24.90 17.39
CA ASP A 16 12.76 -24.44 17.91
C ASP A 16 13.02 -22.94 17.75
N ARG A 17 12.07 -22.21 17.15
CA ARG A 17 12.21 -20.78 16.86
C ARG A 17 11.47 -19.94 17.90
N THR A 18 12.18 -19.04 18.57
CA THR A 18 11.59 -17.96 19.37
C THR A 18 11.07 -16.88 18.43
N LEU A 19 9.77 -16.58 18.51
CA LEU A 19 9.17 -15.47 17.74
C LEU A 19 9.40 -14.16 18.47
N PHE A 20 9.14 -14.13 19.76
CA PHE A 20 9.41 -13.00 20.64
C PHE A 20 9.52 -13.46 22.10
N SER A 21 10.28 -12.70 22.88
CA SER A 21 10.50 -12.98 24.31
C SER A 21 10.40 -11.70 25.13
N ASN A 22 9.75 -11.80 26.30
CA ASN A 22 9.62 -10.72 27.29
C ASN A 22 9.04 -9.40 26.72
N LEU A 23 8.12 -9.48 25.74
CA LEU A 23 7.49 -8.28 25.19
C LEU A 23 6.60 -7.59 26.23
N SER A 24 6.78 -6.28 26.40
CA SER A 24 5.97 -5.47 27.30
C SER A 24 5.64 -4.14 26.66
N PHE A 25 4.35 -3.84 26.52
CA PHE A 25 3.85 -2.58 25.99
C PHE A 25 2.41 -2.32 26.45
N GLY A 26 1.94 -1.09 26.28
CA GLY A 26 0.56 -0.71 26.60
C GLY A 26 -0.07 0.15 25.52
N ILE A 27 -1.39 0.01 25.35
CA ILE A 27 -2.19 0.81 24.42
C ILE A 27 -3.26 1.56 25.23
N GLY A 28 -3.25 2.88 25.14
CA GLY A 28 -4.24 3.75 25.79
C GLY A 28 -5.47 3.98 24.93
N GLN A 29 -6.53 4.45 25.56
CA GLN A 29 -7.76 4.87 24.90
C GLN A 29 -7.48 5.92 23.80
N GLY A 30 -8.04 5.72 22.60
CA GLY A 30 -7.89 6.63 21.46
C GLY A 30 -6.54 6.52 20.74
N HIS A 31 -5.63 5.62 21.18
CA HIS A 31 -4.40 5.35 20.45
C HIS A 31 -4.70 4.57 19.17
N LYS A 32 -4.15 5.04 18.06
CA LYS A 32 -4.18 4.35 16.76
C LYS A 32 -2.78 3.86 16.47
N VAL A 33 -2.57 2.57 16.72
CA VAL A 33 -1.25 1.95 16.77
C VAL A 33 -1.01 1.12 15.51
N GLY A 34 0.07 1.41 14.77
CA GLY A 34 0.58 0.57 13.69
C GLY A 34 1.68 -0.35 14.20
N LEU A 35 1.53 -1.66 14.02
CA LEU A 35 2.57 -2.64 14.34
C LEU A 35 3.40 -2.96 13.10
N ILE A 36 4.67 -2.60 13.14
CA ILE A 36 5.64 -2.84 12.07
C ILE A 36 6.63 -3.90 12.50
N ALA A 37 6.84 -4.90 11.66
CA ALA A 37 7.85 -5.93 11.85
C ALA A 37 8.14 -6.67 10.54
N ARG A 38 9.26 -7.36 10.45
CA ARG A 38 9.61 -8.21 9.30
C ARG A 38 8.65 -9.38 9.16
N ASN A 39 8.56 -9.94 7.97
CA ASN A 39 7.83 -11.18 7.76
C ASN A 39 8.47 -12.33 8.54
N GLY A 40 7.62 -13.17 9.15
CA GLY A 40 8.07 -14.32 9.96
C GLY A 40 8.51 -13.98 11.40
N THR A 41 8.37 -12.74 11.89
CA THR A 41 8.66 -12.36 13.28
C THR A 41 7.51 -12.64 14.25
N GLY A 42 6.36 -13.10 13.74
CA GLY A 42 5.22 -13.48 14.59
C GLY A 42 4.16 -12.37 14.76
N LYS A 43 4.03 -11.40 13.82
CA LYS A 43 2.98 -10.36 13.84
C LYS A 43 1.58 -10.94 14.04
N THR A 44 1.15 -11.81 13.13
CA THR A 44 -0.16 -12.47 13.19
C THR A 44 -0.32 -13.32 14.46
N THR A 45 0.73 -14.01 14.91
CA THR A 45 0.72 -14.78 16.16
C THR A 45 0.51 -13.85 17.37
N LEU A 46 1.18 -12.69 17.39
CA LEU A 46 0.98 -11.67 18.43
C LEU A 46 -0.48 -11.17 18.41
N LEU A 47 -1.02 -10.81 17.24
CA LEU A 47 -2.41 -10.38 17.13
C LEU A 47 -3.40 -11.48 17.57
N ASN A 48 -3.15 -12.74 17.22
CA ASN A 48 -3.97 -13.88 17.64
C ASN A 48 -3.96 -14.04 19.17
N ILE A 49 -2.81 -13.90 19.82
CA ILE A 49 -2.70 -13.95 21.28
C ILE A 49 -3.46 -12.79 21.91
N LEU A 50 -3.30 -11.59 21.37
CA LEU A 50 -4.03 -10.41 21.84
C LEU A 50 -5.55 -10.56 21.63
N ALA A 51 -5.99 -11.15 20.53
CA ALA A 51 -7.40 -11.44 20.28
C ALA A 51 -7.96 -12.62 21.12
N GLY A 52 -7.11 -13.34 21.84
CA GLY A 52 -7.50 -14.51 22.64
C GLY A 52 -7.76 -15.79 21.82
N THR A 53 -7.38 -15.81 20.54
CA THR A 53 -7.52 -16.97 19.65
C THR A 53 -6.34 -17.94 19.72
N ASP A 54 -5.18 -17.50 20.24
CA ASP A 54 -4.00 -18.32 20.51
C ASP A 54 -3.49 -18.04 21.93
N GLN A 55 -2.67 -18.93 22.47
CA GLN A 55 -2.11 -18.83 23.83
C GLN A 55 -0.63 -18.47 23.76
N ALA A 56 -0.18 -17.64 24.71
CA ALA A 56 1.23 -17.36 24.93
C ALA A 56 1.89 -18.48 25.74
N ASP A 57 3.20 -18.68 25.54
CA ASP A 57 3.98 -19.61 26.35
C ASP A 57 4.35 -19.00 27.72
N GLY A 58 4.36 -17.67 27.83
CA GLY A 58 4.60 -16.92 29.06
C GLY A 58 4.14 -15.48 28.97
N GLY A 59 3.98 -14.84 30.12
CA GLY A 59 3.49 -13.47 30.23
C GLY A 59 1.97 -13.36 30.32
N ASN A 60 1.47 -12.11 30.42
CA ASN A 60 0.06 -11.82 30.61
C ASN A 60 -0.42 -10.72 29.65
N VAL A 61 -1.66 -10.87 29.17
CA VAL A 61 -2.41 -9.86 28.42
C VAL A 61 -3.60 -9.43 29.27
N VAL A 62 -3.69 -8.15 29.59
CA VAL A 62 -4.75 -7.60 30.45
C VAL A 62 -5.48 -6.52 29.69
N TYR A 63 -6.78 -6.69 29.54
CA TYR A 63 -7.70 -5.68 29.02
C TYR A 63 -8.39 -4.91 30.15
N HIS A 64 -8.73 -3.67 29.87
CA HIS A 64 -9.61 -2.91 30.78
C HIS A 64 -11.00 -3.58 30.82
N ASN A 65 -11.60 -3.62 32.01
CA ASN A 65 -12.91 -4.26 32.19
C ASN A 65 -13.99 -3.59 31.33
N GLY A 66 -14.82 -4.40 30.68
CA GLY A 66 -15.98 -3.94 29.92
C GLY A 66 -15.69 -3.48 28.49
N ILE A 67 -14.45 -3.65 27.98
CA ILE A 67 -14.10 -3.30 26.60
C ILE A 67 -14.54 -4.39 25.64
N ARG A 68 -15.19 -4.00 24.53
CA ARG A 68 -15.49 -4.87 23.40
C ARG A 68 -14.32 -4.84 22.42
N VAL A 69 -13.72 -6.01 22.19
CA VAL A 69 -12.60 -6.19 21.26
C VAL A 69 -13.12 -6.75 19.94
N GLY A 70 -12.84 -6.08 18.84
CA GLY A 70 -13.08 -6.56 17.49
C GLY A 70 -11.77 -7.03 16.84
N TYR A 71 -11.78 -8.21 16.19
CA TYR A 71 -10.60 -8.74 15.55
C TYR A 71 -10.87 -9.14 14.10
N LEU A 72 -10.07 -8.63 13.18
CA LEU A 72 -10.00 -9.06 11.78
C LEU A 72 -8.74 -9.91 11.59
N PRO A 73 -8.86 -11.24 11.45
CA PRO A 73 -7.71 -12.11 11.16
C PRO A 73 -7.27 -12.00 9.71
N GLN A 74 -6.03 -12.35 9.42
CA GLN A 74 -5.49 -12.37 8.05
C GLN A 74 -6.29 -13.27 7.13
N GLN A 75 -6.75 -14.43 7.62
CA GLN A 75 -7.62 -15.37 6.91
C GLN A 75 -8.89 -15.63 7.75
N PRO A 76 -9.99 -14.97 7.44
CA PRO A 76 -11.24 -15.19 8.14
C PRO A 76 -11.84 -16.57 7.79
N ILE A 77 -12.33 -17.27 8.80
CA ILE A 77 -12.97 -18.58 8.64
C ILE A 77 -14.43 -18.43 9.02
N TYR A 78 -15.32 -18.71 8.07
CA TYR A 78 -16.76 -18.73 8.26
C TYR A 78 -17.34 -20.06 7.77
N PRO A 79 -18.47 -20.52 8.34
CA PRO A 79 -19.26 -21.60 7.74
C PRO A 79 -19.69 -21.23 6.33
N GLN A 80 -19.44 -22.12 5.37
CA GLN A 80 -19.68 -21.84 3.95
C GLN A 80 -21.16 -21.75 3.56
N GLU A 81 -22.04 -22.22 4.42
CA GLU A 81 -23.50 -22.24 4.23
C GLU A 81 -24.16 -20.88 4.47
N LEU A 82 -23.47 -19.98 5.20
CA LEU A 82 -23.98 -18.67 5.53
C LEU A 82 -24.07 -17.75 4.31
N THR A 83 -25.08 -16.90 4.30
CA THR A 83 -25.16 -15.77 3.37
C THR A 83 -24.26 -14.60 3.85
N VAL A 84 -23.99 -13.65 2.96
CA VAL A 84 -23.21 -12.44 3.29
C VAL A 84 -23.80 -11.69 4.49
N ILE A 85 -25.12 -11.51 4.54
CA ILE A 85 -25.78 -10.79 5.64
C ILE A 85 -25.69 -11.58 6.96
N GLU A 86 -25.88 -12.89 6.92
CA GLU A 86 -25.74 -13.74 8.10
C GLU A 86 -24.30 -13.77 8.63
N ALA A 87 -23.30 -13.71 7.76
CA ALA A 87 -21.91 -13.61 8.15
C ALA A 87 -21.59 -12.28 8.85
N CYS A 88 -22.21 -11.18 8.46
CA CYS A 88 -22.08 -9.90 9.15
C CYS A 88 -22.64 -9.94 10.58
N PHE A 89 -23.53 -10.87 10.87
CA PHE A 89 -24.14 -11.06 12.19
C PHE A 89 -23.61 -12.31 12.93
N TRP A 90 -22.59 -12.97 12.40
CA TRP A 90 -22.09 -14.23 12.94
C TRP A 90 -21.48 -14.12 14.35
N HIS A 91 -20.74 -13.06 14.62
CA HIS A 91 -20.21 -12.78 15.95
C HIS A 91 -21.20 -11.93 16.76
N GLY A 92 -22.36 -12.49 17.06
CA GLY A 92 -23.52 -11.81 17.61
C GLY A 92 -23.23 -10.90 18.81
N ASN A 93 -23.65 -9.65 18.71
CA ASN A 93 -23.95 -8.80 19.84
C ASN A 93 -25.47 -8.91 20.16
N ASP A 94 -25.91 -8.34 21.26
CA ASP A 94 -27.32 -8.40 21.67
C ASP A 94 -28.26 -7.87 20.57
N THR A 95 -27.84 -6.84 19.85
CA THR A 95 -28.58 -6.24 18.72
C THR A 95 -28.70 -7.19 17.53
N THR A 96 -27.67 -7.96 17.20
CA THR A 96 -27.72 -8.92 16.08
C THR A 96 -28.58 -10.14 16.42
N ASN A 97 -28.55 -10.58 17.66
CA ASN A 97 -29.43 -11.65 18.13
C ASN A 97 -30.90 -11.20 18.07
N LEU A 98 -31.16 -9.95 18.45
CA LEU A 98 -32.51 -9.36 18.40
C LEU A 98 -33.01 -9.21 16.94
N ILE A 99 -32.16 -8.83 15.99
CA ILE A 99 -32.51 -8.79 14.56
C ILE A 99 -32.84 -10.20 14.06
N ARG A 100 -32.09 -11.21 14.47
CA ARG A 100 -32.35 -12.62 14.10
C ARG A 100 -33.67 -13.12 14.72
N GLU A 101 -33.95 -12.77 15.98
CA GLU A 101 -35.25 -13.06 16.63
C GLU A 101 -36.40 -12.40 15.84
N TYR A 102 -36.23 -11.16 15.40
CA TYR A 102 -37.21 -10.45 14.58
C TYR A 102 -37.45 -11.15 13.23
N GLU A 103 -36.39 -11.50 12.49
CA GLU A 103 -36.51 -12.19 11.20
C GLU A 103 -37.18 -13.57 11.35
N GLN A 104 -36.83 -14.32 12.38
CA GLN A 104 -37.49 -15.61 12.70
C GLN A 104 -38.96 -15.42 13.06
N CYS A 105 -39.29 -14.40 13.83
CA CYS A 105 -40.67 -14.06 14.17
C CYS A 105 -41.47 -13.69 12.92
N MET A 106 -40.89 -12.90 12.02
CA MET A 106 -41.52 -12.52 10.74
C MET A 106 -41.71 -13.70 9.77
N ALA A 107 -40.84 -14.70 9.84
CA ALA A 107 -40.95 -15.94 9.04
C ALA A 107 -41.99 -16.95 9.58
N THR A 108 -42.46 -16.74 10.84
CA THR A 108 -43.40 -17.66 11.49
C THR A 108 -44.84 -17.17 11.34
N GLU A 109 -45.76 -18.01 10.90
CA GLU A 109 -47.20 -17.65 10.82
C GLU A 109 -47.75 -17.28 12.19
N GLY A 110 -48.41 -16.09 12.28
CA GLY A 110 -48.99 -15.57 13.52
C GLY A 110 -48.11 -14.69 14.37
N HIS A 111 -46.84 -14.46 13.97
CA HIS A 111 -45.86 -13.52 14.54
C HIS A 111 -45.88 -13.47 16.09
N PRO A 112 -45.62 -14.60 16.78
CA PRO A 112 -45.72 -14.64 18.24
C PRO A 112 -44.64 -13.75 18.90
N GLY A 113 -45.09 -12.82 19.74
CA GLY A 113 -44.16 -11.93 20.49
C GLY A 113 -43.63 -10.73 19.72
N LEU A 114 -44.15 -10.44 18.53
CA LEU A 114 -43.68 -9.36 17.66
C LEU A 114 -43.63 -7.99 18.39
N GLU A 115 -44.64 -7.63 19.18
CA GLU A 115 -44.68 -6.35 19.91
C GLU A 115 -43.48 -6.18 20.88
N VAL A 116 -43.13 -7.25 21.59
CA VAL A 116 -42.01 -7.23 22.55
C VAL A 116 -40.68 -7.10 21.83
N ILE A 117 -40.55 -7.78 20.67
CA ILE A 117 -39.34 -7.72 19.83
C ILE A 117 -39.20 -6.31 19.24
N LEU A 118 -40.28 -5.72 18.71
CA LEU A 118 -40.29 -4.37 18.15
C LEU A 118 -39.89 -3.31 19.19
N ASP A 119 -40.41 -3.43 20.39
CA ASP A 119 -40.11 -2.52 21.54
C ASP A 119 -38.61 -2.61 21.93
N ARG A 120 -38.02 -3.81 21.86
CA ARG A 120 -36.59 -4.00 22.10
C ARG A 120 -35.76 -3.46 20.93
N MET A 121 -36.20 -3.67 19.69
CA MET A 121 -35.51 -3.18 18.49
C MET A 121 -35.47 -1.65 18.46
N GLU A 122 -36.53 -0.98 18.90
CA GLU A 122 -36.57 0.48 19.00
C GLU A 122 -35.66 1.00 20.11
N ARG A 123 -35.68 0.38 21.29
CA ARG A 123 -34.81 0.74 22.43
C ARG A 123 -33.32 0.55 22.16
N GLU A 124 -32.96 -0.49 21.43
CA GLU A 124 -31.57 -0.84 21.12
C GLU A 124 -31.08 -0.22 19.78
N GLY A 125 -31.94 0.54 19.08
CA GLY A 125 -31.60 1.16 17.78
C GLY A 125 -31.31 0.15 16.68
N ALA A 126 -31.92 -1.05 16.73
CA ALA A 126 -31.63 -2.16 15.83
C ALA A 126 -32.01 -1.89 14.36
N TRP A 127 -32.95 -0.98 14.11
CA TRP A 127 -33.34 -0.55 12.77
C TRP A 127 -32.21 0.19 12.03
N ASP A 128 -31.50 1.06 12.74
CA ASP A 128 -30.35 1.79 12.17
C ASP A 128 -29.17 0.85 11.90
N TYR A 129 -29.08 -0.26 12.63
CA TYR A 129 -28.01 -1.24 12.50
C TYR A 129 -28.05 -1.94 11.15
N GLU A 130 -29.21 -2.37 10.65
CA GLU A 130 -29.34 -2.99 9.34
C GLU A 130 -29.01 -1.99 8.22
N ALA A 131 -29.48 -0.75 8.33
CA ALA A 131 -29.19 0.30 7.35
C ALA A 131 -27.68 0.62 7.32
N ARG A 132 -27.03 0.71 8.47
CA ARG A 132 -25.57 0.91 8.58
C ARG A 132 -24.79 -0.27 8.01
N SER A 133 -25.23 -1.51 8.31
CA SER A 133 -24.61 -2.72 7.79
C SER A 133 -24.61 -2.74 6.25
N LYS A 134 -25.76 -2.45 5.65
CA LYS A 134 -25.90 -2.34 4.19
C LYS A 134 -25.05 -1.20 3.62
N ALA A 135 -24.96 -0.08 4.30
CA ALA A 135 -24.13 1.05 3.89
C ALA A 135 -22.63 0.68 3.89
N ILE A 136 -22.13 0.02 4.94
CA ILE A 136 -20.74 -0.45 5.04
C ILE A 136 -20.44 -1.50 3.96
N LEU A 137 -21.32 -2.49 3.78
CA LEU A 137 -21.19 -3.50 2.73
C LEU A 137 -21.14 -2.88 1.33
N SER A 138 -22.01 -1.89 1.06
CA SER A 138 -22.02 -1.19 -0.21
C SER A 138 -20.71 -0.41 -0.46
N LYS A 139 -20.15 0.22 0.58
CA LYS A 139 -18.83 0.90 0.51
C LYS A 139 -17.69 -0.08 0.24
N LEU A 140 -17.82 -1.33 0.67
CA LEU A 140 -16.88 -2.40 0.39
C LEU A 140 -17.20 -3.18 -0.91
N ASN A 141 -18.05 -2.59 -1.79
CA ASN A 141 -18.41 -3.16 -3.09
C ASN A 141 -19.02 -4.57 -3.00
N ILE A 142 -19.86 -4.79 -1.99
CA ILE A 142 -20.65 -6.00 -1.81
C ILE A 142 -22.11 -5.60 -2.03
N SER A 143 -22.69 -6.04 -3.16
CA SER A 143 -24.05 -5.67 -3.57
C SER A 143 -25.08 -6.77 -3.36
N ASP A 144 -24.67 -8.04 -3.44
CA ASP A 144 -25.56 -9.16 -3.22
C ASP A 144 -25.43 -9.70 -1.79
N PHE A 145 -26.34 -9.26 -0.93
CA PHE A 145 -26.36 -9.63 0.48
C PHE A 145 -26.88 -11.05 0.76
N LYS A 146 -27.54 -11.66 -0.21
CA LYS A 146 -28.11 -13.01 -0.10
C LYS A 146 -27.19 -14.09 -0.70
N GLN A 147 -26.08 -13.71 -1.32
CA GLN A 147 -25.13 -14.63 -1.90
C GLN A 147 -24.51 -15.53 -0.82
N PRO A 148 -24.43 -16.86 -1.00
CA PRO A 148 -23.73 -17.76 -0.09
C PRO A 148 -22.22 -17.47 -0.06
N LEU A 149 -21.58 -17.58 1.11
CA LEU A 149 -20.14 -17.35 1.26
C LEU A 149 -19.28 -18.31 0.42
N SER A 150 -19.77 -19.52 0.16
CA SER A 150 -19.11 -20.53 -0.70
C SER A 150 -18.88 -20.06 -2.15
N GLN A 151 -19.63 -19.05 -2.61
CA GLN A 151 -19.50 -18.49 -3.97
C GLN A 151 -18.62 -17.23 -4.01
N LEU A 152 -18.15 -16.76 -2.87
CA LEU A 152 -17.30 -15.58 -2.79
C LEU A 152 -15.85 -15.93 -3.07
N SER A 153 -15.15 -15.00 -3.72
CA SER A 153 -13.69 -15.04 -3.78
C SER A 153 -13.06 -14.78 -2.41
N GLY A 154 -11.84 -15.23 -2.18
CA GLY A 154 -11.11 -14.96 -0.92
C GLY A 154 -11.06 -13.47 -0.56
N GLY A 155 -10.87 -12.60 -1.55
CA GLY A 155 -10.89 -11.14 -1.34
C GLY A 155 -12.28 -10.60 -0.97
N GLN A 156 -13.37 -11.16 -1.53
CA GLN A 156 -14.72 -10.80 -1.13
C GLN A 156 -15.03 -11.27 0.29
N LEU A 157 -14.61 -12.48 0.64
CA LEU A 157 -14.77 -13.00 2.00
C LEU A 157 -14.06 -12.12 3.04
N LYS A 158 -12.86 -11.65 2.73
CA LYS A 158 -12.11 -10.74 3.61
C LYS A 158 -12.82 -9.39 3.77
N ARG A 159 -13.43 -8.86 2.70
CA ARG A 159 -14.24 -7.63 2.78
C ARG A 159 -15.50 -7.81 3.62
N VAL A 160 -16.17 -8.97 3.54
CA VAL A 160 -17.30 -9.30 4.44
C VAL A 160 -16.84 -9.39 5.89
N ALA A 161 -15.69 -10.00 6.17
CA ALA A 161 -15.11 -10.05 7.52
C ALA A 161 -14.76 -8.66 8.07
N LEU A 162 -14.19 -7.80 7.24
CA LEU A 162 -13.93 -6.40 7.60
C LEU A 162 -15.24 -5.68 7.93
N ALA A 163 -16.27 -5.82 7.07
CA ALA A 163 -17.59 -5.25 7.32
C ALA A 163 -18.15 -5.72 8.68
N ASN A 164 -18.10 -7.04 8.96
CA ASN A 164 -18.57 -7.60 10.23
C ASN A 164 -17.91 -6.91 11.43
N VAL A 165 -16.59 -6.80 11.43
CA VAL A 165 -15.86 -6.20 12.55
C VAL A 165 -16.17 -4.70 12.70
N LEU A 166 -16.36 -3.96 11.60
CA LEU A 166 -16.71 -2.53 11.63
C LEU A 166 -18.16 -2.30 12.08
N ILE A 167 -19.09 -3.18 11.69
CA ILE A 167 -20.50 -3.11 12.07
C ILE A 167 -20.70 -3.29 13.57
N THR A 168 -19.87 -4.14 14.23
CA THR A 168 -19.97 -4.38 15.68
C THR A 168 -19.54 -3.18 16.53
N GLU A 169 -18.95 -2.15 15.95
CA GLU A 169 -18.46 -0.93 16.63
C GLU A 169 -17.71 -1.25 17.94
N PRO A 170 -16.58 -1.97 17.88
CA PRO A 170 -15.82 -2.33 19.06
C PRO A 170 -15.12 -1.11 19.67
N ASP A 171 -14.86 -1.15 20.98
CA ASP A 171 -14.10 -0.09 21.67
C ASP A 171 -12.60 -0.18 21.35
N PHE A 172 -12.12 -1.41 21.11
CA PHE A 172 -10.75 -1.71 20.69
C PHE A 172 -10.75 -2.61 19.46
N LEU A 173 -10.14 -2.16 18.38
CA LEU A 173 -10.12 -2.81 17.08
C LEU A 173 -8.73 -3.35 16.78
N ILE A 174 -8.62 -4.63 16.45
CA ILE A 174 -7.38 -5.30 16.02
C ILE A 174 -7.56 -5.71 14.55
N LEU A 175 -6.68 -5.22 13.66
CA LEU A 175 -6.75 -5.49 12.23
C LEU A 175 -5.44 -6.10 11.72
N ASP A 176 -5.52 -7.29 11.08
CA ASP A 176 -4.39 -7.92 10.40
C ASP A 176 -4.53 -7.75 8.88
N GLU A 177 -3.70 -6.88 8.30
CA GLU A 177 -3.66 -6.54 6.87
C GLU A 177 -5.03 -6.15 6.30
N PRO A 178 -5.71 -5.11 6.83
CA PRO A 178 -7.05 -4.73 6.40
C PRO A 178 -7.11 -4.14 4.98
N THR A 179 -6.01 -3.62 4.47
CA THR A 179 -5.91 -2.99 3.14
C THR A 179 -5.77 -3.99 2.00
N ASN A 180 -5.37 -5.24 2.29
CA ASN A 180 -5.20 -6.27 1.28
C ASN A 180 -6.53 -6.61 0.61
N HIS A 181 -6.54 -6.74 -0.71
CA HIS A 181 -7.71 -7.01 -1.56
C HIS A 181 -8.76 -5.88 -1.61
N LEU A 182 -8.48 -4.72 -1.01
CA LEU A 182 -9.27 -3.52 -1.19
C LEU A 182 -8.78 -2.77 -2.43
N ASP A 183 -9.70 -2.18 -3.17
CA ASP A 183 -9.33 -1.18 -4.16
C ASP A 183 -9.14 0.18 -3.49
N LEU A 184 -8.59 1.10 -4.25
CA LEU A 184 -8.20 2.39 -3.73
C LEU A 184 -9.34 3.20 -3.10
N GLN A 185 -10.54 3.16 -3.70
CA GLN A 185 -11.71 3.89 -3.17
C GLN A 185 -12.13 3.32 -1.82
N MET A 186 -12.05 2.00 -1.65
CA MET A 186 -12.31 1.34 -0.37
C MET A 186 -11.25 1.69 0.67
N ILE A 187 -9.96 1.74 0.28
CA ILE A 187 -8.85 2.13 1.17
C ILE A 187 -9.06 3.56 1.65
N GLU A 188 -9.36 4.52 0.76
CA GLU A 188 -9.63 5.92 1.13
C GLU A 188 -10.83 6.06 2.08
N TRP A 189 -11.89 5.32 1.82
CA TRP A 189 -13.04 5.29 2.71
C TRP A 189 -12.68 4.71 4.09
N LEU A 190 -11.89 3.64 4.13
CA LEU A 190 -11.45 3.01 5.38
C LEU A 190 -10.51 3.93 6.18
N GLU A 191 -9.59 4.63 5.50
CA GLU A 191 -8.76 5.68 6.10
C GLU A 191 -9.62 6.73 6.80
N GLU A 192 -10.62 7.24 6.10
CA GLU A 192 -11.53 8.24 6.64
C GLU A 192 -12.35 7.70 7.82
N TYR A 193 -12.86 6.48 7.72
CA TYR A 193 -13.63 5.82 8.77
C TYR A 193 -12.79 5.62 10.04
N LEU A 194 -11.58 5.08 9.92
CA LEU A 194 -10.70 4.81 11.06
C LEU A 194 -10.04 6.07 11.63
N SER A 195 -9.90 7.13 10.83
CA SER A 195 -9.35 8.41 11.31
C SER A 195 -10.36 9.18 12.15
N ARG A 196 -11.66 8.95 11.97
CA ARG A 196 -12.72 9.61 12.74
C ARG A 196 -12.86 9.00 14.14
N GLY A 197 -13.24 9.84 15.09
CA GLY A 197 -13.63 9.42 16.44
C GLY A 197 -12.50 9.00 17.37
N THR A 198 -12.90 8.46 18.53
CA THR A 198 -12.05 8.04 19.65
C THR A 198 -11.73 6.54 19.62
N LEU A 199 -11.91 5.88 18.48
CA LEU A 199 -11.65 4.46 18.31
C LEU A 199 -10.21 4.13 18.68
N THR A 200 -10.01 3.12 19.51
CA THR A 200 -8.69 2.58 19.81
C THR A 200 -8.36 1.47 18.81
N LEU A 201 -7.21 1.56 18.17
CA LEU A 201 -6.84 0.68 17.05
C LEU A 201 -5.44 0.11 17.24
N LEU A 202 -5.29 -1.19 17.00
CA LEU A 202 -4.03 -1.85 16.74
C LEU A 202 -4.10 -2.52 15.36
N MET A 203 -3.21 -2.15 14.45
CA MET A 203 -3.21 -2.76 13.13
C MET A 203 -1.83 -3.16 12.63
N VAL A 204 -1.80 -4.20 11.82
CA VAL A 204 -0.68 -4.57 10.97
C VAL A 204 -1.06 -4.23 9.54
N THR A 205 -0.25 -3.46 8.85
CA THR A 205 -0.38 -3.23 7.41
C THR A 205 0.97 -2.89 6.80
N HIS A 206 1.11 -3.19 5.51
CA HIS A 206 2.28 -2.81 4.72
C HIS A 206 2.04 -1.52 3.91
N ASP A 207 0.81 -0.99 3.93
CA ASP A 207 0.46 0.29 3.32
C ASP A 207 0.97 1.46 4.19
N ARG A 208 2.06 2.09 3.72
CA ARG A 208 2.74 3.18 4.42
C ARG A 208 1.92 4.46 4.47
N TYR A 209 1.15 4.71 3.41
CA TYR A 209 0.28 5.88 3.32
C TYR A 209 -0.87 5.78 4.33
N PHE A 210 -1.42 4.56 4.44
CA PHE A 210 -2.44 4.24 5.43
C PHE A 210 -1.91 4.40 6.87
N LEU A 211 -0.69 3.89 7.15
CA LEU A 211 -0.02 4.08 8.44
C LEU A 211 0.18 5.56 8.78
N ASP A 212 0.63 6.35 7.81
CA ASP A 212 0.91 7.78 8.02
C ASP A 212 -0.33 8.61 8.31
N ARG A 213 -1.47 8.26 7.70
CA ARG A 213 -2.74 8.98 7.86
C ARG A 213 -3.55 8.56 9.08
N VAL A 214 -3.55 7.28 9.41
CA VAL A 214 -4.43 6.72 10.44
C VAL A 214 -3.72 6.61 11.78
N CYS A 215 -2.43 6.23 11.81
CA CYS A 215 -1.71 5.95 13.05
C CYS A 215 -1.10 7.20 13.67
N ASN A 216 -1.20 7.28 15.00
CA ASN A 216 -0.51 8.27 15.82
C ASN A 216 0.56 7.65 16.73
N TYR A 217 0.67 6.32 16.73
CA TYR A 217 1.71 5.54 17.40
C TYR A 217 2.18 4.42 16.49
N ILE A 218 3.48 4.15 16.52
CA ILE A 218 4.08 2.99 15.84
C ILE A 218 4.78 2.11 16.87
N LEU A 219 4.48 0.82 16.84
CA LEU A 219 5.21 -0.22 17.54
C LEU A 219 6.07 -0.97 16.53
N GLU A 220 7.39 -0.95 16.69
CA GLU A 220 8.31 -1.73 15.88
C GLU A 220 8.76 -2.96 16.67
N LEU A 221 8.50 -4.16 16.13
CA LEU A 221 9.04 -5.41 16.67
C LEU A 221 10.32 -5.76 15.91
N ASP A 222 11.47 -5.60 16.54
CA ASP A 222 12.80 -5.83 15.97
C ASP A 222 13.68 -6.61 16.96
N GLU A 223 14.33 -7.66 16.48
CA GLU A 223 15.20 -8.55 17.30
C GLU A 223 14.58 -8.95 18.66
N GLU A 224 13.32 -9.40 18.65
CA GLU A 224 12.56 -9.81 19.86
C GLU A 224 12.23 -8.66 20.84
N THR A 225 12.50 -7.42 20.48
CA THR A 225 12.26 -6.22 21.29
C THR A 225 11.21 -5.32 20.64
N VAL A 226 10.37 -4.67 21.46
CA VAL A 226 9.40 -3.67 20.98
C VAL A 226 9.94 -2.26 21.22
N TYR A 227 9.98 -1.49 20.17
CA TYR A 227 10.25 -0.05 20.22
C TYR A 227 8.97 0.73 19.95
N THR A 228 8.70 1.75 20.76
CA THR A 228 7.51 2.58 20.64
C THR A 228 7.89 3.96 20.14
N TYR A 229 7.20 4.41 19.09
CA TYR A 229 7.36 5.76 18.53
C TYR A 229 6.02 6.49 18.60
N THR A 230 6.05 7.71 19.14
CA THR A 230 4.87 8.57 19.23
C THR A 230 4.88 9.53 18.04
N GLY A 231 4.07 9.24 17.05
CA GLY A 231 4.00 10.00 15.80
C GLY A 231 3.50 9.14 14.64
N ASN A 232 3.51 9.71 13.45
CA ASN A 232 3.14 9.05 12.20
C ASN A 232 4.28 8.20 11.61
N TYR A 233 4.06 7.60 10.45
CA TYR A 233 5.04 6.75 9.79
C TYR A 233 6.31 7.51 9.36
N ALA A 234 6.18 8.75 8.90
CA ALA A 234 7.34 9.59 8.52
C ALA A 234 8.25 9.87 9.72
N TYR A 235 7.67 10.22 10.87
CA TYR A 235 8.41 10.41 12.12
C TYR A 235 9.11 9.12 12.59
N PHE A 236 8.43 7.98 12.46
CA PHE A 236 9.02 6.67 12.76
C PHE A 236 10.27 6.41 11.92
N LEU A 237 10.24 6.67 10.60
CA LEU A 237 11.40 6.46 9.72
C LEU A 237 12.61 7.29 10.17
N GLU A 238 12.41 8.57 10.46
CA GLU A 238 13.46 9.47 10.95
C GLU A 238 14.08 8.94 12.25
N LYS A 239 13.26 8.62 13.23
CA LYS A 239 13.73 8.12 14.54
C LYS A 239 14.34 6.73 14.50
N ARG A 240 13.87 5.88 13.60
CA ARG A 240 14.48 4.58 13.36
C ARG A 240 15.88 4.73 12.77
N GLU A 241 16.08 5.63 11.80
CA GLU A 241 17.37 5.89 11.19
C GLU A 241 18.36 6.44 12.22
N GLU A 242 17.97 7.44 13.02
CA GLU A 242 18.78 7.94 14.15
C GLU A 242 19.20 6.80 15.11
N ARG A 243 18.26 5.92 15.48
CA ARG A 243 18.54 4.77 16.36
C ARG A 243 19.58 3.83 15.74
N LEU A 244 19.43 3.53 14.45
CA LEU A 244 20.35 2.64 13.73
C LEU A 244 21.73 3.26 13.60
N ASP A 245 21.83 4.56 13.38
CA ASP A 245 23.13 5.27 13.30
C ASP A 245 23.84 5.29 14.65
N VAL A 246 23.12 5.53 15.75
CA VAL A 246 23.68 5.41 17.10
C VAL A 246 24.20 4.01 17.35
N ALA A 247 23.39 2.98 17.03
CA ALA A 247 23.80 1.59 17.22
C ALA A 247 25.01 1.22 16.34
N ARG A 248 25.09 1.69 15.09
CA ARG A 248 26.27 1.52 14.21
C ARG A 248 27.52 2.15 14.81
N ALA A 249 27.40 3.37 15.35
CA ALA A 249 28.50 4.06 16.00
C ALA A 249 28.99 3.31 17.25
N GLU A 250 28.07 2.74 18.05
CA GLU A 250 28.41 1.91 19.22
C GLU A 250 29.15 0.62 18.80
N VAL A 251 28.67 -0.08 17.78
CA VAL A 251 29.34 -1.29 17.26
C VAL A 251 30.70 -0.96 16.66
N ALA A 252 30.83 0.15 15.93
CA ALA A 252 32.13 0.59 15.40
C ALA A 252 33.13 0.90 16.52
N LYS A 253 32.69 1.57 17.59
CA LYS A 253 33.47 1.82 18.81
C LYS A 253 33.87 0.52 19.48
N ALA A 254 32.90 -0.39 19.67
CA ALA A 254 33.14 -1.70 20.28
C ALA A 254 34.13 -2.54 19.44
N ASN A 255 34.03 -2.52 18.12
CA ASN A 255 34.96 -3.23 17.23
C ASN A 255 36.40 -2.69 17.33
N ASN A 256 36.58 -1.38 17.43
CA ASN A 256 37.91 -0.79 17.61
C ASN A 256 38.53 -1.21 18.97
N LEU A 257 37.73 -1.15 20.02
CA LEU A 257 38.16 -1.59 21.35
C LEU A 257 38.41 -3.10 21.39
N TYR A 258 37.54 -3.89 20.78
CA TYR A 258 37.67 -5.35 20.69
C TYR A 258 39.00 -5.78 20.03
N ARG A 259 39.41 -5.12 18.95
CA ARG A 259 40.71 -5.37 18.31
C ARG A 259 41.88 -5.18 19.29
N THR A 260 41.83 -4.11 20.07
CA THR A 260 42.85 -3.81 21.06
C THR A 260 42.88 -4.84 22.22
N GLU A 261 41.69 -5.19 22.75
CA GLU A 261 41.56 -6.15 23.83
C GLU A 261 41.83 -7.59 23.35
N LEU A 262 41.56 -7.93 22.07
CA LEU A 262 41.89 -9.20 21.47
C LEU A 262 43.42 -9.44 21.43
N ASP A 263 44.17 -8.39 21.11
CA ASP A 263 45.64 -8.49 21.13
C ASP A 263 46.15 -8.67 22.54
N TRP A 264 45.53 -8.04 23.55
CA TRP A 264 45.84 -8.31 24.96
C TRP A 264 45.44 -9.75 25.37
N MET A 265 44.29 -10.25 24.97
CA MET A 265 43.84 -11.61 25.24
C MET A 265 44.77 -12.68 24.63
N ARG A 266 45.35 -12.42 23.48
CA ARG A 266 46.28 -13.33 22.78
C ARG A 266 47.67 -13.37 23.43
N ARG A 267 48.07 -12.34 24.22
CA ARG A 267 49.36 -12.33 24.90
C ARG A 267 49.32 -13.28 26.09
N MET A 268 50.37 -14.09 26.25
CA MET A 268 50.53 -14.95 27.40
C MET A 268 50.82 -14.12 28.68
N PRO A 269 50.29 -14.50 29.87
CA PRO A 269 50.65 -13.80 31.10
C PRO A 269 52.13 -13.98 31.38
N GLN A 270 52.79 -12.89 31.79
CA GLN A 270 54.21 -12.98 32.21
C GLN A 270 54.32 -13.72 33.53
N ALA A 271 55.25 -14.68 33.61
CA ALA A 271 55.67 -15.49 34.75
C ALA A 271 54.78 -15.47 36.02
N ARG A 272 54.00 -16.51 36.32
CA ARG A 272 53.13 -16.71 37.49
C ARG A 272 51.96 -15.72 37.66
N GLY A 273 51.66 -14.88 36.68
CA GLY A 273 50.53 -13.94 36.72
C GLY A 273 49.28 -14.61 36.10
N HIS A 274 48.10 -14.41 36.68
CA HIS A 274 46.81 -14.68 36.07
C HIS A 274 46.27 -13.40 35.40
N LYS A 275 45.56 -13.57 34.30
CA LYS A 275 44.80 -12.45 33.70
C LYS A 275 43.71 -12.02 34.68
N ALA A 276 43.47 -10.72 34.79
CA ALA A 276 42.42 -10.20 35.64
C ALA A 276 41.05 -10.69 35.16
N ARG A 277 40.37 -11.49 35.96
CA ARG A 277 39.07 -12.13 35.62
C ARG A 277 38.02 -11.10 35.18
N TYR A 278 37.95 -9.95 35.82
CA TYR A 278 37.06 -8.85 35.44
C TYR A 278 37.29 -8.38 33.99
N ARG A 279 38.57 -8.30 33.56
CA ARG A 279 38.90 -7.87 32.19
C ARG A 279 38.61 -8.94 31.17
N GLU A 280 38.68 -10.23 31.54
CA GLU A 280 38.25 -11.32 30.68
C GLU A 280 36.73 -11.35 30.51
N GLU A 281 35.97 -11.12 31.58
CA GLU A 281 34.50 -11.00 31.53
C GLU A 281 34.08 -9.82 30.67
N ALA A 282 34.68 -8.63 30.88
CA ALA A 282 34.46 -7.42 30.06
C ALA A 282 34.81 -7.64 28.57
N PHE A 283 35.84 -8.45 28.28
CA PHE A 283 36.19 -8.80 26.90
C PHE A 283 35.08 -9.62 26.22
N TYR A 284 34.51 -10.61 26.90
CA TYR A 284 33.41 -11.42 26.33
C TYR A 284 32.13 -10.58 26.14
N ASP A 285 31.85 -9.66 27.03
CA ASP A 285 30.72 -8.73 26.83
C ASP A 285 30.96 -7.76 25.68
N LEU A 286 32.18 -7.23 25.55
CA LEU A 286 32.59 -6.42 24.41
C LEU A 286 32.54 -7.23 23.10
N GLU A 287 32.92 -8.49 23.12
CA GLU A 287 32.84 -9.40 21.97
C GLU A 287 31.40 -9.57 21.48
N LYS A 288 30.44 -9.72 22.41
CA LYS A 288 29.01 -9.80 22.05
C LYS A 288 28.53 -8.55 21.33
N VAL A 289 28.89 -7.36 21.84
CA VAL A 289 28.53 -6.08 21.24
C VAL A 289 29.24 -5.89 19.88
N ALA A 290 30.55 -6.16 19.81
CA ALA A 290 31.35 -6.02 18.58
C ALA A 290 30.90 -6.97 17.46
N LYS A 291 30.42 -8.15 17.81
CA LYS A 291 29.87 -9.15 16.85
C LYS A 291 28.39 -8.93 16.52
N ARG A 292 27.72 -8.00 17.17
CA ARG A 292 26.33 -7.64 16.85
C ARG A 292 26.28 -7.15 15.40
N ARG A 293 25.56 -7.88 14.56
CA ARG A 293 25.34 -7.47 13.16
C ARG A 293 24.20 -6.47 13.15
N ILE A 294 24.52 -5.20 13.02
CA ILE A 294 23.54 -4.20 12.63
C ILE A 294 23.40 -4.31 11.12
N GLU A 295 22.18 -4.25 10.62
CA GLU A 295 21.95 -4.26 9.18
C GLU A 295 22.80 -3.18 8.51
N GLU A 296 23.76 -3.63 7.69
CA GLU A 296 24.42 -2.74 6.76
C GLU A 296 23.36 -2.26 5.76
N GLN A 297 23.33 -0.95 5.52
CA GLN A 297 22.59 -0.40 4.39
C GLN A 297 22.93 -1.25 3.18
N SER A 298 21.92 -1.79 2.54
CA SER A 298 22.07 -2.63 1.37
C SER A 298 23.03 -1.95 0.38
N MET A 299 24.13 -2.62 0.04
CA MET A 299 25.00 -2.16 -1.04
C MET A 299 24.10 -1.84 -2.24
N ARG A 300 24.25 -0.65 -2.82
CA ARG A 300 23.54 -0.32 -4.05
C ARG A 300 23.85 -1.39 -5.08
N LEU A 301 22.81 -2.07 -5.52
CA LEU A 301 22.89 -3.07 -6.58
C LEU A 301 22.86 -2.34 -7.92
N GLU A 302 23.99 -1.76 -8.33
CA GLU A 302 24.15 -1.28 -9.70
C GLU A 302 24.21 -2.51 -10.63
N MET A 303 23.03 -2.99 -11.04
CA MET A 303 22.94 -4.09 -11.99
C MET A 303 23.00 -3.55 -13.41
N LYS A 304 23.89 -4.13 -14.21
CA LYS A 304 23.88 -3.88 -15.64
C LYS A 304 22.73 -4.68 -16.25
N SER A 305 21.64 -3.99 -16.63
CA SER A 305 20.57 -4.64 -17.37
C SER A 305 21.09 -5.18 -18.70
N THR A 306 20.55 -6.31 -19.13
CA THR A 306 20.78 -6.84 -20.48
C THR A 306 20.36 -5.79 -21.52
N TYR A 307 21.08 -5.74 -22.63
CA TYR A 307 20.76 -4.82 -23.73
C TYR A 307 19.29 -4.91 -24.12
N ILE A 308 18.64 -3.75 -24.24
CA ILE A 308 17.26 -3.62 -24.70
C ILE A 308 17.26 -2.82 -26.01
N GLY A 309 16.63 -3.34 -27.05
CA GLY A 309 16.49 -2.68 -28.33
C GLY A 309 15.61 -1.43 -28.29
N SER A 310 15.44 -0.77 -29.43
CA SER A 310 14.57 0.39 -29.56
C SER A 310 13.08 0.02 -29.53
N LYS A 311 12.73 -1.16 -30.06
CA LYS A 311 11.35 -1.68 -30.07
C LYS A 311 11.12 -2.51 -28.81
N ILE A 312 10.22 -2.06 -27.95
CA ILE A 312 9.86 -2.74 -26.70
C ILE A 312 8.60 -3.56 -26.90
N PHE A 313 7.44 -2.93 -26.88
CA PHE A 313 6.21 -3.53 -27.38
C PHE A 313 5.28 -2.46 -27.96
N GLU A 314 4.47 -2.87 -28.92
CA GLU A 314 3.40 -2.08 -29.52
C GLU A 314 2.09 -2.84 -29.36
N ALA A 315 1.08 -2.18 -28.79
CA ALA A 315 -0.29 -2.67 -28.77
C ALA A 315 -1.03 -2.04 -29.94
N GLU A 316 -1.44 -2.85 -30.91
CA GLU A 316 -2.12 -2.36 -32.14
C GLU A 316 -3.63 -2.67 -32.05
N TYR A 317 -4.44 -1.68 -31.67
CA TYR A 317 -5.91 -1.76 -31.60
C TYR A 317 -6.44 -3.01 -30.89
N VAL A 318 -5.89 -3.28 -29.72
CA VAL A 318 -6.17 -4.48 -28.94
C VAL A 318 -7.54 -4.35 -28.27
N SER A 319 -8.40 -5.36 -28.51
CA SER A 319 -9.71 -5.46 -27.82
C SER A 319 -9.87 -6.83 -27.19
N LYS A 320 -10.52 -6.85 -26.01
CA LYS A 320 -10.82 -8.09 -25.27
C LYS A 320 -12.11 -7.97 -24.50
N THR A 321 -12.95 -9.00 -24.66
CA THR A 321 -14.22 -9.13 -23.94
C THR A 321 -14.34 -10.51 -23.32
N PHE A 322 -15.00 -10.62 -22.18
CA PHE A 322 -15.35 -11.89 -21.57
C PHE A 322 -16.87 -12.03 -21.45
N PRO A 323 -17.42 -13.25 -21.60
CA PRO A 323 -18.83 -13.48 -21.31
C PRO A 323 -19.08 -13.27 -19.82
N ALA A 324 -20.09 -12.48 -19.46
CA ALA A 324 -20.48 -12.33 -18.06
C ALA A 324 -21.26 -13.59 -17.61
N ASN A 325 -20.95 -14.09 -16.42
CA ASN A 325 -21.62 -15.23 -15.83
C ASN A 325 -23.13 -14.93 -15.66
N GLY A 326 -23.98 -15.60 -16.47
CA GLY A 326 -25.42 -15.61 -16.27
C GLY A 326 -26.22 -14.44 -16.85
N ASN A 327 -25.62 -13.39 -17.37
CA ASN A 327 -26.30 -12.25 -17.99
C ASN A 327 -25.83 -12.06 -19.44
N LYS A 328 -26.71 -11.53 -20.33
CA LYS A 328 -26.39 -11.30 -21.74
C LYS A 328 -25.32 -10.21 -21.98
N ASP A 329 -24.89 -9.52 -20.97
CA ASP A 329 -23.93 -8.44 -21.06
C ASP A 329 -22.49 -8.97 -21.06
N ARG A 330 -21.72 -8.61 -22.08
CA ARG A 330 -20.30 -8.93 -22.20
C ARG A 330 -19.50 -7.93 -21.40
N LYS A 331 -18.58 -8.42 -20.57
CA LYS A 331 -17.62 -7.53 -19.86
C LYS A 331 -16.50 -7.15 -20.82
N VAL A 332 -16.44 -5.88 -21.18
CA VAL A 332 -15.37 -5.31 -22.02
C VAL A 332 -14.18 -5.00 -21.13
N ILE A 333 -13.00 -5.53 -21.45
CA ILE A 333 -11.75 -5.29 -20.71
C ILE A 333 -10.91 -4.24 -21.40
N LEU A 334 -10.77 -4.33 -22.73
CA LEU A 334 -10.10 -3.37 -23.58
C LEU A 334 -10.90 -3.16 -24.84
N LYS A 335 -10.90 -1.92 -25.32
CA LYS A 335 -11.55 -1.53 -26.58
C LYS A 335 -10.59 -0.69 -27.42
N ASP A 336 -10.19 -1.23 -28.57
CA ASP A 336 -9.33 -0.56 -29.58
C ASP A 336 -8.10 0.12 -28.97
N PHE A 337 -7.48 -0.55 -27.96
CA PHE A 337 -6.34 -0.01 -27.25
C PHE A 337 -5.10 0.04 -28.14
N TYR A 338 -4.56 1.24 -28.27
CA TYR A 338 -3.30 1.50 -28.99
C TYR A 338 -2.28 2.10 -28.01
N TYR A 339 -1.09 1.52 -27.96
CA TYR A 339 0.00 2.03 -27.13
C TYR A 339 1.36 1.60 -27.66
N ASN A 340 2.33 2.52 -27.62
CA ASN A 340 3.71 2.25 -27.98
C ASN A 340 4.59 2.50 -26.74
N PHE A 341 5.15 1.43 -26.17
CA PHE A 341 5.93 1.47 -24.95
C PHE A 341 7.35 1.96 -25.23
N SER A 342 7.78 2.97 -24.48
CA SER A 342 9.07 3.61 -24.67
C SER A 342 10.21 2.86 -23.96
N ARG A 343 11.44 3.08 -24.40
CA ARG A 343 12.62 2.48 -23.77
C ARG A 343 12.86 3.12 -22.39
N TYR A 344 13.13 2.27 -21.39
CA TYR A 344 13.36 2.64 -19.99
C TYR A 344 12.14 3.26 -19.27
N GLU A 345 11.00 3.17 -19.87
CA GLU A 345 9.75 3.65 -19.27
C GLU A 345 9.38 2.82 -18.04
N LYS A 346 8.96 3.50 -16.97
CA LYS A 346 8.47 2.89 -15.74
C LYS A 346 6.99 3.25 -15.59
N MET A 347 6.14 2.34 -16.04
CA MET A 347 4.70 2.52 -16.11
C MET A 347 3.98 1.91 -14.92
N GLY A 348 3.04 2.63 -14.34
CA GLY A 348 2.08 2.13 -13.37
C GLY A 348 0.74 1.81 -14.00
N ILE A 349 0.12 0.73 -13.59
CA ILE A 349 -1.25 0.39 -13.97
C ILE A 349 -2.15 0.52 -12.74
N VAL A 350 -3.15 1.41 -12.82
CA VAL A 350 -4.10 1.68 -11.74
C VAL A 350 -5.54 1.49 -12.21
N GLY A 351 -6.44 1.23 -11.28
CA GLY A 351 -7.87 1.04 -11.55
C GLY A 351 -8.50 0.11 -10.53
N ASN A 352 -9.83 0.09 -10.48
CA ASN A 352 -10.60 -0.73 -9.55
C ASN A 352 -10.37 -2.23 -9.78
N ASN A 353 -10.71 -3.04 -8.78
CA ASN A 353 -10.58 -4.48 -8.89
C ASN A 353 -11.53 -5.03 -9.99
N GLY A 354 -11.00 -5.95 -10.81
CA GLY A 354 -11.76 -6.55 -11.91
C GLY A 354 -11.89 -5.69 -13.18
N THR A 355 -11.21 -4.55 -13.30
CA THR A 355 -11.18 -3.74 -14.55
C THR A 355 -10.33 -4.35 -15.66
N GLY A 356 -9.55 -5.40 -15.36
CA GLY A 356 -8.78 -6.13 -16.37
C GLY A 356 -7.28 -5.92 -16.35
N LYS A 357 -6.72 -5.31 -15.29
CA LYS A 357 -5.28 -5.05 -15.13
C LYS A 357 -4.41 -6.29 -15.34
N SER A 358 -4.64 -7.37 -14.58
CA SER A 358 -3.90 -8.64 -14.73
C SER A 358 -4.20 -9.34 -16.06
N THR A 359 -5.39 -9.15 -16.65
CA THR A 359 -5.72 -9.67 -17.98
C THR A 359 -4.88 -8.99 -19.06
N PHE A 360 -4.67 -7.68 -18.95
CA PHE A 360 -3.78 -6.93 -19.85
C PHE A 360 -2.35 -7.49 -19.81
N VAL A 361 -1.81 -7.72 -18.62
CA VAL A 361 -0.49 -8.33 -18.45
C VAL A 361 -0.43 -9.73 -19.06
N LYS A 362 -1.44 -10.58 -18.80
CA LYS A 362 -1.51 -11.94 -19.40
C LYS A 362 -1.60 -11.91 -20.91
N MET A 363 -2.24 -10.89 -21.51
CA MET A 363 -2.26 -10.70 -22.97
C MET A 363 -0.89 -10.26 -23.49
N LEU A 364 -0.21 -9.36 -22.79
CA LEU A 364 1.16 -8.93 -23.15
C LEU A 364 2.16 -10.09 -23.10
N LEU A 365 2.04 -10.98 -22.11
CA LEU A 365 2.84 -12.20 -21.97
C LEU A 365 2.46 -13.30 -22.97
N GLY A 366 1.36 -13.14 -23.72
CA GLY A 366 0.87 -14.12 -24.68
C GLY A 366 0.10 -15.30 -24.08
N GLU A 367 -0.20 -15.28 -22.77
CA GLU A 367 -0.98 -16.32 -22.08
C GLU A 367 -2.47 -16.27 -22.47
N VAL A 368 -2.98 -15.05 -22.73
CA VAL A 368 -4.36 -14.82 -23.16
C VAL A 368 -4.32 -14.15 -24.54
N ARG A 369 -5.08 -14.67 -25.51
CA ARG A 369 -5.19 -14.05 -26.84
C ARG A 369 -6.21 -12.92 -26.83
N PRO A 370 -5.90 -11.76 -27.43
CA PRO A 370 -6.88 -10.71 -27.68
C PRO A 370 -7.94 -11.20 -28.68
N ASP A 371 -9.12 -10.58 -28.66
CA ASP A 371 -10.21 -10.88 -29.60
C ASP A 371 -9.99 -10.19 -30.94
N SER A 372 -9.39 -8.98 -30.92
CA SER A 372 -8.92 -8.23 -32.10
C SER A 372 -7.65 -7.48 -31.76
N GLY A 373 -6.89 -7.11 -32.80
CA GLY A 373 -5.59 -6.47 -32.64
C GLY A 373 -4.48 -7.46 -32.24
N ARG A 374 -3.32 -6.94 -31.93
CA ARG A 374 -2.16 -7.75 -31.52
C ARG A 374 -1.17 -6.96 -30.68
N PHE A 375 -0.38 -7.68 -29.88
CA PHE A 375 0.84 -7.15 -29.27
C PHE A 375 2.05 -7.55 -30.12
N VAL A 376 2.89 -6.60 -30.47
CA VAL A 376 4.13 -6.82 -31.18
C VAL A 376 5.27 -6.54 -30.20
N VAL A 377 5.92 -7.61 -29.72
CA VAL A 377 7.01 -7.54 -28.74
C VAL A 377 8.36 -7.57 -29.44
N GLY A 378 9.32 -6.77 -29.00
CA GLY A 378 10.67 -6.72 -29.53
C GLY A 378 11.45 -8.01 -29.22
N GLU A 379 12.25 -8.51 -30.15
CA GLU A 379 13.01 -9.78 -30.04
C GLU A 379 14.02 -9.77 -28.87
N THR A 380 14.48 -8.60 -28.45
CA THR A 380 15.46 -8.44 -27.36
C THR A 380 14.81 -8.37 -25.98
N VAL A 381 13.47 -8.32 -25.90
CA VAL A 381 12.74 -8.19 -24.65
C VAL A 381 12.74 -9.52 -23.89
N ARG A 382 13.17 -9.47 -22.62
CA ARG A 382 13.13 -10.59 -21.69
C ARG A 382 12.27 -10.22 -20.51
N PHE A 383 11.06 -10.78 -20.47
CA PHE A 383 10.12 -10.53 -19.38
C PHE A 383 10.55 -11.25 -18.11
N GLY A 384 10.53 -10.52 -16.99
CA GLY A 384 10.48 -11.07 -15.65
C GLY A 384 9.11 -10.76 -15.06
N TYR A 385 8.31 -11.77 -14.78
CA TYR A 385 6.95 -11.59 -14.27
C TYR A 385 6.83 -12.09 -12.84
N PHE A 386 6.50 -11.16 -11.94
CA PHE A 386 6.12 -11.44 -10.58
C PHE A 386 4.59 -11.41 -10.48
N CYS A 387 3.98 -12.58 -10.34
CA CYS A 387 2.52 -12.73 -10.28
C CYS A 387 2.00 -12.83 -8.84
N GLN A 388 0.76 -12.40 -8.65
CA GLN A 388 0.08 -12.45 -7.36
C GLN A 388 -0.12 -13.89 -6.83
N ASP A 389 -0.37 -14.85 -7.72
CA ASP A 389 -0.59 -16.26 -7.32
C ASP A 389 0.70 -16.98 -6.91
N GLY A 390 1.88 -16.35 -7.10
CA GLY A 390 3.20 -16.90 -6.79
C GLY A 390 3.59 -18.08 -7.70
N ILE A 391 4.81 -18.58 -7.52
CA ILE A 391 5.31 -19.79 -8.16
C ILE A 391 5.13 -20.99 -7.21
N LYS A 392 4.66 -22.11 -7.73
CA LYS A 392 4.66 -23.38 -6.99
C LYS A 392 6.08 -23.91 -6.93
N PHE A 393 6.73 -23.69 -5.81
CA PHE A 393 8.04 -24.27 -5.53
C PHE A 393 7.92 -25.74 -5.17
N ASP A 394 8.98 -26.51 -5.47
CA ASP A 394 9.16 -27.81 -4.85
C ASP A 394 9.53 -27.59 -3.36
N GLU A 395 8.59 -27.85 -2.49
CA GLU A 395 8.71 -27.60 -1.05
C GLU A 395 9.86 -28.37 -0.39
N ARG A 396 10.34 -29.46 -1.00
CA ARG A 396 11.46 -30.27 -0.51
C ARG A 396 12.83 -29.72 -0.91
N MET A 397 12.85 -28.64 -1.69
CA MET A 397 14.09 -27.99 -2.10
C MET A 397 14.56 -27.00 -1.05
N LYS A 398 15.88 -26.75 -0.98
CA LYS A 398 16.44 -25.66 -0.18
C LYS A 398 16.25 -24.33 -0.90
N VAL A 399 16.16 -23.24 -0.13
CA VAL A 399 16.02 -21.88 -0.62
C VAL A 399 17.13 -21.52 -1.60
N ILE A 400 18.41 -21.82 -1.26
CA ILE A 400 19.55 -21.53 -2.12
C ILE A 400 19.51 -22.32 -3.44
N ASP A 401 19.02 -23.55 -3.41
CA ASP A 401 19.00 -24.42 -4.59
C ASP A 401 17.91 -23.96 -5.59
N ALA A 402 16.81 -23.39 -5.10
CA ALA A 402 15.76 -22.80 -5.95
C ALA A 402 16.30 -21.63 -6.79
N VAL A 403 17.16 -20.80 -6.21
CA VAL A 403 17.78 -19.68 -6.91
C VAL A 403 18.90 -20.15 -7.83
N ARG A 404 19.75 -21.09 -7.38
CA ARG A 404 20.84 -21.66 -8.20
C ARG A 404 20.36 -22.41 -9.43
N LYS A 405 19.18 -22.99 -9.41
CA LYS A 405 18.57 -23.58 -10.62
C LYS A 405 18.42 -22.59 -11.77
N ILE A 406 18.34 -21.29 -11.47
CA ILE A 406 18.17 -20.22 -12.45
C ILE A 406 19.55 -19.72 -12.87
N ALA A 407 20.36 -19.30 -11.90
CA ALA A 407 21.73 -18.86 -12.13
C ALA A 407 22.57 -18.98 -10.83
N ASP A 408 23.85 -19.29 -10.96
CA ASP A 408 24.79 -19.32 -9.82
C ASP A 408 25.26 -17.92 -9.43
N TYR A 409 25.26 -16.98 -10.38
CA TYR A 409 25.65 -15.57 -10.18
C TYR A 409 24.90 -14.65 -11.15
N ILE A 410 24.82 -13.37 -10.78
CA ILE A 410 24.34 -12.27 -11.63
C ILE A 410 25.54 -11.42 -11.99
N ASP A 411 25.64 -11.02 -13.26
CA ASP A 411 26.66 -10.08 -13.73
C ASP A 411 26.22 -8.64 -13.41
N LEU A 412 27.02 -7.95 -12.58
CA LEU A 412 26.81 -6.53 -12.24
C LEU A 412 27.48 -5.59 -13.25
N GLY A 413 28.18 -6.14 -14.25
CA GLY A 413 29.01 -5.38 -15.18
C GLY A 413 30.41 -5.08 -14.63
N GLY A 414 31.35 -4.70 -15.54
CA GLY A 414 32.72 -4.41 -15.14
C GLY A 414 33.49 -5.59 -14.57
N GLY A 415 33.07 -6.85 -14.84
CA GLY A 415 33.66 -8.07 -14.29
C GLY A 415 33.29 -8.38 -12.83
N LYS A 416 32.31 -7.66 -12.26
CA LYS A 416 31.78 -7.94 -10.92
C LYS A 416 30.62 -8.91 -11.04
N HIS A 417 30.67 -9.99 -10.25
CA HIS A 417 29.62 -11.00 -10.17
C HIS A 417 29.07 -11.07 -8.75
N LEU A 418 27.75 -11.14 -8.62
CA LEU A 418 27.07 -11.35 -7.34
C LEU A 418 26.59 -12.79 -7.29
N SER A 419 27.09 -13.57 -6.33
CA SER A 419 26.66 -14.95 -6.16
C SER A 419 25.20 -15.04 -5.67
N ALA A 420 24.52 -16.14 -5.99
CA ALA A 420 23.16 -16.42 -5.51
C ALA A 420 23.02 -16.28 -3.98
N MET A 421 24.05 -16.66 -3.23
CA MET A 421 24.08 -16.53 -1.77
C MET A 421 24.11 -15.07 -1.32
N GLN A 422 24.94 -14.24 -1.93
CA GLN A 422 25.01 -12.79 -1.64
C GLN A 422 23.72 -12.07 -2.06
N PHE A 423 23.18 -12.46 -3.22
CA PHE A 423 21.90 -11.91 -3.69
C PHE A 423 20.75 -12.21 -2.72
N LEU A 424 20.64 -13.44 -2.25
CA LEU A 424 19.66 -13.80 -1.22
C LEU A 424 19.87 -13.04 0.11
N GLN A 425 21.14 -12.81 0.51
CA GLN A 425 21.43 -11.98 1.69
C GLN A 425 20.94 -10.55 1.51
N HIS A 426 21.11 -9.99 0.31
CA HIS A 426 20.62 -8.66 -0.01
C HIS A 426 19.09 -8.55 0.12
N PHE A 427 18.37 -9.62 -0.24
CA PHE A 427 16.93 -9.76 -0.02
C PHE A 427 16.59 -10.38 1.35
N MET A 428 17.43 -10.16 2.36
CA MET A 428 17.17 -10.45 3.77
C MET A 428 17.01 -11.95 4.11
N PHE A 429 17.56 -12.86 3.28
CA PHE A 429 17.67 -14.26 3.67
C PHE A 429 18.98 -14.51 4.43
N SER A 430 18.88 -14.81 5.71
CA SER A 430 20.06 -15.19 6.50
C SER A 430 20.73 -16.47 5.98
N PRO A 431 22.03 -16.70 6.23
CA PRO A 431 22.72 -17.92 5.78
C PRO A 431 22.03 -19.20 6.28
N GLN A 432 21.41 -19.16 7.45
CA GLN A 432 20.64 -20.30 7.99
C GLN A 432 19.35 -20.53 7.21
N GLN A 433 18.60 -19.46 6.90
CA GLN A 433 17.38 -19.54 6.08
C GLN A 433 17.67 -20.02 4.67
N GLN A 434 18.80 -19.62 4.06
CA GLN A 434 19.20 -20.09 2.73
C GLN A 434 19.41 -21.61 2.67
N GLN A 435 19.84 -22.22 3.75
CA GLN A 435 20.03 -23.68 3.86
C GLN A 435 18.77 -24.42 4.32
N SER A 436 17.71 -23.70 4.71
CA SER A 436 16.44 -24.29 5.11
C SER A 436 15.63 -24.76 3.90
N TYR A 437 14.68 -25.65 4.14
CA TYR A 437 13.74 -26.12 3.13
C TYR A 437 12.61 -25.10 2.92
N ILE A 438 12.08 -25.00 1.68
CA ILE A 438 11.06 -24.02 1.30
C ILE A 438 9.75 -24.22 2.07
N TYR A 439 9.39 -25.47 2.46
CA TYR A 439 8.17 -25.72 3.26
C TYR A 439 8.19 -25.06 4.65
N LYS A 440 9.39 -24.71 5.16
CA LYS A 440 9.55 -24.02 6.46
C LYS A 440 9.39 -22.51 6.37
N LEU A 441 9.31 -21.95 5.16
CA LEU A 441 9.16 -20.53 4.93
C LEU A 441 7.71 -20.09 5.16
N SER A 442 7.54 -18.93 5.76
CA SER A 442 6.25 -18.21 5.80
C SER A 442 5.79 -17.78 4.39
N GLY A 443 4.51 -17.42 4.23
CA GLY A 443 3.96 -16.93 2.96
C GLY A 443 4.76 -15.76 2.41
N GLY A 444 5.01 -14.72 3.20
CA GLY A 444 5.80 -13.57 2.77
C GLY A 444 7.27 -13.88 2.47
N GLU A 445 7.89 -14.89 3.14
CA GLU A 445 9.23 -15.36 2.78
C GLU A 445 9.21 -16.14 1.45
N LYS A 446 8.14 -16.90 1.15
CA LYS A 446 7.96 -17.56 -0.15
C LYS A 446 7.77 -16.53 -1.26
N SER A 447 6.99 -15.47 -1.06
CA SER A 447 6.82 -14.37 -2.03
C SER A 447 8.14 -13.62 -2.26
N ARG A 448 8.92 -13.37 -1.22
CA ARG A 448 10.26 -12.80 -1.33
C ARG A 448 11.23 -13.71 -2.13
N LEU A 449 11.17 -15.03 -1.89
CA LEU A 449 11.94 -16.00 -2.68
C LEU A 449 11.52 -15.97 -4.15
N HIS A 450 10.20 -15.90 -4.44
CA HIS A 450 9.68 -15.75 -5.79
C HIS A 450 10.26 -14.49 -6.48
N LEU A 451 10.23 -13.35 -5.79
CA LEU A 451 10.84 -12.12 -6.30
C LEU A 451 12.33 -12.34 -6.64
N CYS A 452 13.10 -12.95 -5.73
CA CYS A 452 14.50 -13.29 -5.98
C CYS A 452 14.68 -14.17 -7.23
N THR A 453 13.81 -15.16 -7.45
CA THR A 453 13.89 -16.04 -8.63
C THR A 453 13.59 -15.31 -9.93
N VAL A 454 12.66 -14.35 -9.92
CA VAL A 454 12.36 -13.50 -11.08
C VAL A 454 13.55 -12.60 -11.42
N LEU A 455 14.11 -11.92 -10.41
CA LEU A 455 15.24 -11.00 -10.62
C LEU A 455 16.53 -11.71 -11.02
N MET A 456 16.77 -12.94 -10.54
CA MET A 456 17.93 -13.76 -10.92
C MET A 456 17.95 -14.18 -12.42
N GLN A 457 16.80 -14.13 -13.10
CA GLN A 457 16.73 -14.35 -14.55
C GLN A 457 17.36 -13.21 -15.36
N ASN A 458 17.76 -12.13 -14.69
CA ASN A 458 18.30 -10.90 -15.27
C ASN A 458 17.42 -10.36 -16.43
N PRO A 459 16.11 -10.11 -16.17
CA PRO A 459 15.20 -9.56 -17.16
C PRO A 459 15.61 -8.13 -17.52
N ASN A 460 15.23 -7.67 -18.72
CA ASN A 460 15.32 -6.27 -19.10
C ASN A 460 13.94 -5.59 -19.16
N PHE A 461 12.88 -6.34 -18.91
CA PHE A 461 11.52 -5.88 -18.76
C PHE A 461 10.87 -6.56 -17.55
N LEU A 462 10.59 -5.79 -16.49
CA LEU A 462 9.97 -6.31 -15.28
C LEU A 462 8.48 -5.99 -15.27
N ILE A 463 7.67 -6.98 -14.91
CA ILE A 463 6.25 -6.84 -14.66
C ILE A 463 5.98 -7.30 -13.23
N LEU A 464 5.46 -6.40 -12.40
CA LEU A 464 5.16 -6.65 -10.99
C LEU A 464 3.67 -6.51 -10.76
N ASP A 465 2.97 -7.62 -10.50
CA ASP A 465 1.52 -7.65 -10.23
C ASP A 465 1.28 -7.76 -8.73
N GLU A 466 0.85 -6.66 -8.10
CA GLU A 466 0.59 -6.48 -6.66
C GLU A 466 1.76 -6.95 -5.76
N PRO A 467 3.00 -6.48 -5.97
CA PRO A 467 4.14 -6.94 -5.18
C PRO A 467 4.07 -6.50 -3.72
N THR A 468 3.24 -5.50 -3.41
CA THR A 468 3.12 -4.88 -2.08
C THR A 468 2.26 -5.69 -1.12
N ASN A 469 1.41 -6.60 -1.60
CA ASN A 469 0.48 -7.36 -0.75
C ASN A 469 1.18 -8.38 0.18
N ASP A 470 2.29 -8.98 -0.27
CA ASP A 470 2.94 -10.09 0.43
C ASP A 470 4.34 -9.76 0.95
N LEU A 471 4.89 -8.61 0.55
CA LEU A 471 6.24 -8.20 0.95
C LEU A 471 6.19 -7.25 2.15
N ASP A 472 7.08 -7.46 3.12
CA ASP A 472 7.21 -6.53 4.24
C ASP A 472 7.85 -5.20 3.82
N ILE A 473 7.63 -4.17 4.65
CA ILE A 473 8.09 -2.80 4.38
C ILE A 473 9.60 -2.74 4.09
N VAL A 474 10.41 -3.55 4.77
CA VAL A 474 11.88 -3.57 4.59
C VAL A 474 12.23 -4.17 3.23
N THR A 475 11.60 -5.28 2.86
CA THR A 475 11.77 -5.89 1.53
C THR A 475 11.30 -4.96 0.41
N LEU A 476 10.18 -4.23 0.63
CA LEU A 476 9.69 -3.22 -0.31
C LEU A 476 10.70 -2.09 -0.51
N GLN A 477 11.36 -1.62 0.56
CA GLN A 477 12.43 -0.61 0.43
C GLN A 477 13.60 -1.12 -0.42
N VAL A 478 14.01 -2.39 -0.24
CA VAL A 478 15.05 -3.01 -1.07
C VAL A 478 14.61 -3.10 -2.53
N LEU A 479 13.35 -3.50 -2.79
CA LEU A 479 12.80 -3.57 -4.14
C LEU A 479 12.71 -2.18 -4.79
N GLU A 480 12.26 -1.16 -4.07
CA GLU A 480 12.21 0.22 -4.55
C GLU A 480 13.60 0.71 -4.98
N GLN A 481 14.61 0.51 -4.12
CA GLN A 481 15.98 0.89 -4.47
C GLN A 481 16.48 0.14 -5.70
N TYR A 482 16.21 -1.16 -5.79
CA TYR A 482 16.52 -1.96 -6.96
C TYR A 482 15.86 -1.41 -8.24
N LEU A 483 14.56 -1.06 -8.17
CA LEU A 483 13.82 -0.53 -9.33
C LEU A 483 14.26 0.88 -9.73
N LEU A 484 14.72 1.71 -8.79
CA LEU A 484 15.30 3.03 -9.08
C LEU A 484 16.59 2.89 -9.88
N ASP A 485 17.44 1.94 -9.49
CA ASP A 485 18.73 1.66 -10.13
C ASP A 485 18.60 0.75 -11.37
N PHE A 486 17.39 0.22 -11.64
CA PHE A 486 17.14 -0.69 -12.75
C PHE A 486 17.09 0.04 -14.10
N HIS A 487 18.02 -0.29 -15.00
CA HIS A 487 18.12 0.28 -16.34
C HIS A 487 17.36 -0.59 -17.37
N GLY A 488 16.12 -0.87 -17.12
CA GLY A 488 15.20 -1.60 -17.98
C GLY A 488 13.80 -0.98 -17.95
N CYS A 489 12.86 -1.63 -18.62
CA CYS A 489 11.46 -1.23 -18.60
C CYS A 489 10.74 -1.89 -17.44
N VAL A 490 9.77 -1.19 -16.85
CA VAL A 490 9.01 -1.69 -15.70
C VAL A 490 7.52 -1.43 -15.90
N ILE A 491 6.71 -2.44 -15.65
CA ILE A 491 5.27 -2.29 -15.42
C ILE A 491 4.96 -2.69 -13.98
N VAL A 492 4.29 -1.83 -13.25
CA VAL A 492 3.84 -2.08 -11.89
C VAL A 492 2.32 -1.97 -11.81
N ILE A 493 1.68 -3.01 -11.31
CA ILE A 493 0.30 -2.97 -10.85
C ILE A 493 0.36 -2.94 -9.34
N SER A 494 -0.10 -1.88 -8.69
CA SER A 494 -0.15 -1.79 -7.23
C SER A 494 -1.21 -0.81 -6.77
N HIS A 495 -1.72 -1.06 -5.57
CA HIS A 495 -2.56 -0.13 -4.82
C HIS A 495 -1.77 0.70 -3.79
N ASP A 496 -0.48 0.41 -3.60
CA ASP A 496 0.42 1.19 -2.74
C ASP A 496 0.84 2.49 -3.45
N ARG A 497 0.29 3.60 -2.99
CA ARG A 497 0.55 4.95 -3.53
C ARG A 497 2.01 5.37 -3.37
N TYR A 498 2.60 5.07 -2.22
CA TYR A 498 3.99 5.44 -1.93
C TYR A 498 4.97 4.72 -2.87
N PHE A 499 4.73 3.43 -3.11
CA PHE A 499 5.51 2.64 -4.05
C PHE A 499 5.38 3.18 -5.48
N MET A 500 4.14 3.50 -5.90
CA MET A 500 3.86 4.04 -7.22
C MET A 500 4.54 5.41 -7.44
N ASP A 501 4.37 6.34 -6.50
CA ASP A 501 4.96 7.69 -6.61
C ASP A 501 6.49 7.68 -6.67
N LYS A 502 7.12 6.68 -6.05
CA LYS A 502 8.57 6.58 -6.01
C LYS A 502 9.20 5.91 -7.24
N VAL A 503 8.48 4.96 -7.85
CA VAL A 503 9.03 4.08 -8.90
C VAL A 503 8.55 4.46 -10.29
N VAL A 504 7.34 5.04 -10.40
CA VAL A 504 6.60 5.17 -11.66
C VAL A 504 6.60 6.60 -12.15
N ASP A 505 6.85 6.78 -13.44
CA ASP A 505 6.85 8.08 -14.11
C ASP A 505 5.58 8.32 -14.95
N HIS A 506 4.78 7.26 -15.19
CA HIS A 506 3.70 7.24 -16.15
C HIS A 506 2.60 6.26 -15.71
N LEU A 507 1.32 6.60 -15.94
CA LEU A 507 0.20 5.78 -15.51
C LEU A 507 -0.74 5.39 -16.65
N LEU A 508 -1.12 4.11 -16.70
CA LEU A 508 -2.29 3.63 -17.42
C LEU A 508 -3.45 3.42 -16.44
N VAL A 509 -4.49 4.21 -16.59
CA VAL A 509 -5.67 4.20 -15.70
C VAL A 509 -6.80 3.42 -16.33
N PHE A 510 -7.11 2.26 -15.76
CA PHE A 510 -8.22 1.40 -16.17
C PHE A 510 -9.52 1.83 -15.49
N LYS A 511 -10.37 2.57 -16.21
CA LYS A 511 -11.63 3.09 -15.69
C LYS A 511 -12.77 2.06 -15.67
N GLY A 512 -12.61 0.97 -16.41
CA GLY A 512 -13.65 -0.04 -16.66
C GLY A 512 -14.28 0.13 -18.05
N ASP A 513 -15.12 -0.82 -18.45
CA ASP A 513 -15.84 -0.84 -19.73
C ASP A 513 -14.95 -0.65 -20.98
N GLY A 514 -13.68 -1.05 -20.85
CA GLY A 514 -12.67 -0.97 -21.93
C GLY A 514 -12.01 0.38 -22.10
N ASP A 515 -12.35 1.38 -21.26
CA ASP A 515 -11.70 2.70 -21.27
C ASP A 515 -10.39 2.65 -20.46
N VAL A 516 -9.29 2.95 -21.14
CA VAL A 516 -7.95 3.05 -20.57
C VAL A 516 -7.38 4.41 -20.89
N LYS A 517 -7.14 5.20 -19.84
CA LYS A 517 -6.57 6.53 -19.97
C LYS A 517 -5.07 6.50 -19.71
N ASP A 518 -4.33 7.11 -20.60
CA ASP A 518 -2.92 7.40 -20.46
C ASP A 518 -2.74 8.72 -19.69
N PHE A 519 -1.89 8.72 -18.65
CA PHE A 519 -1.60 9.89 -17.83
C PHE A 519 -0.08 10.04 -17.62
N PRO A 520 0.54 11.10 -18.17
CA PRO A 520 1.95 11.38 -17.97
C PRO A 520 2.17 12.00 -16.57
N GLY A 521 2.62 11.22 -15.63
CA GLY A 521 2.88 11.64 -14.25
C GLY A 521 2.75 10.51 -13.24
N ASN A 522 3.05 10.83 -11.98
CA ASN A 522 2.95 9.90 -10.87
C ASN A 522 1.50 9.78 -10.33
N TYR A 523 1.32 8.90 -9.35
CA TYR A 523 0.00 8.61 -8.79
C TYR A 523 -0.62 9.82 -8.05
N THR A 524 0.16 10.56 -7.28
CA THR A 524 -0.33 11.74 -6.54
C THR A 524 -0.83 12.81 -7.51
N GLN A 525 -0.08 13.10 -8.58
CA GLN A 525 -0.48 14.04 -9.62
C GLN A 525 -1.77 13.62 -10.34
N TYR A 526 -1.92 12.32 -10.62
CA TYR A 526 -3.16 11.79 -11.19
C TYR A 526 -4.37 12.04 -10.27
N ARG A 527 -4.22 11.80 -8.97
CA ARG A 527 -5.31 12.00 -8.00
C ARG A 527 -5.68 13.45 -7.80
N GLU A 528 -4.72 14.36 -7.83
CA GLU A 528 -4.98 15.81 -7.80
C GLU A 528 -5.76 16.24 -9.04
N TRP A 529 -5.30 15.79 -10.20
CA TRP A 529 -6.00 16.03 -11.45
C TRP A 529 -7.43 15.45 -11.45
N GLU A 530 -7.64 14.24 -10.96
CA GLU A 530 -8.96 13.60 -10.89
C GLU A 530 -9.93 14.37 -9.98
N LYS A 531 -9.46 14.94 -8.88
CA LYS A 531 -10.27 15.78 -7.97
C LYS A 531 -10.70 17.10 -8.61
N LEU A 532 -9.92 17.62 -9.56
CA LEU A 532 -10.24 18.84 -10.29
C LEU A 532 -11.28 18.61 -11.40
N LEU A 533 -11.51 17.36 -11.80
CA LEU A 533 -12.56 17.04 -12.77
C LEU A 533 -13.94 17.17 -12.13
N PRO A 534 -14.92 17.80 -12.81
CA PRO A 534 -16.29 17.82 -12.32
C PRO A 534 -16.80 16.38 -12.20
N ALA A 535 -17.41 16.07 -11.04
CA ALA A 535 -17.98 14.75 -10.79
C ALA A 535 -18.94 14.36 -11.93
N PRO A 536 -18.84 13.14 -12.51
CA PRO A 536 -19.80 12.70 -13.51
C PRO A 536 -21.19 12.74 -12.89
N SER A 537 -22.08 13.58 -13.46
CA SER A 537 -23.47 13.66 -13.05
C SER A 537 -24.07 12.25 -13.16
N SER A 538 -24.39 11.65 -12.02
CA SER A 538 -25.10 10.38 -11.94
C SER A 538 -26.44 10.51 -12.63
N THR A 539 -26.54 10.03 -13.86
CA THR A 539 -27.82 9.82 -14.55
C THR A 539 -28.55 8.70 -13.83
N VAL A 540 -29.41 9.09 -12.91
CA VAL A 540 -30.47 8.22 -12.39
C VAL A 540 -31.32 7.76 -13.57
N LYS A 541 -31.30 6.48 -13.89
CA LYS A 541 -32.24 5.86 -14.83
C LYS A 541 -33.61 5.80 -14.13
N GLU A 542 -34.45 6.79 -14.37
CA GLU A 542 -35.89 6.66 -14.10
C GLU A 542 -36.59 5.85 -15.22
N PRO A 543 -37.68 5.12 -14.92
CA PRO A 543 -38.34 4.26 -15.88
C PRO A 543 -39.08 5.09 -16.96
N ARG A 544 -38.94 4.63 -18.20
CA ARG A 544 -39.62 5.22 -19.36
C ARG A 544 -41.13 5.04 -19.21
N GLU A 545 -41.85 6.11 -18.98
CA GLU A 545 -43.23 6.26 -19.42
C GLU A 545 -43.32 7.34 -20.54
N GLN A 546 -44.11 7.00 -21.53
CA GLN A 546 -44.30 7.75 -22.78
C GLN A 546 -44.86 9.14 -22.52
N VAL A 547 -44.22 10.21 -22.99
CA VAL A 547 -44.89 11.39 -23.53
C VAL A 547 -44.04 11.98 -24.65
N ASN A 548 -44.48 11.73 -25.89
CA ASN A 548 -44.12 12.53 -27.05
C ASN A 548 -44.66 13.95 -26.89
N ARG A 549 -43.77 14.95 -26.93
CA ARG A 549 -43.95 16.38 -27.27
C ARG A 549 -43.10 17.29 -26.40
N THR A 550 -41.79 17.26 -26.55
CA THR A 550 -40.96 18.43 -26.13
C THR A 550 -39.53 18.41 -26.73
N GLU A 551 -39.26 17.58 -27.74
CA GLU A 551 -37.92 17.52 -28.35
C GLU A 551 -37.50 18.69 -29.23
N GLU A 552 -38.43 19.64 -29.54
CA GLU A 552 -38.10 20.83 -30.35
C GLU A 552 -37.62 22.04 -29.55
N LYS A 553 -37.68 22.01 -28.18
CA LYS A 553 -37.20 23.15 -27.36
C LYS A 553 -35.83 22.96 -26.71
N ALA A 554 -35.31 21.72 -26.61
CA ALA A 554 -34.00 21.45 -26.01
C ALA A 554 -32.81 21.65 -26.98
N LYS A 555 -33.03 21.64 -28.29
CA LYS A 555 -31.99 21.90 -29.31
C LYS A 555 -31.64 23.37 -29.54
N ARG A 556 -32.17 24.29 -28.74
CA ARG A 556 -31.92 25.74 -28.87
C ARG A 556 -31.04 26.36 -27.79
N ILE A 557 -30.44 25.60 -26.89
CA ILE A 557 -29.64 26.13 -25.74
C ILE A 557 -28.14 25.78 -25.83
N GLU A 558 -27.69 25.02 -26.80
CA GLU A 558 -26.25 24.87 -27.14
C GLU A 558 -25.84 25.81 -28.29
N GLN A 559 -26.22 27.07 -28.21
CA GLN A 559 -25.51 28.09 -28.94
C GLN A 559 -24.35 28.56 -28.06
N LYS A 560 -23.09 28.29 -28.47
CA LYS A 560 -21.87 28.88 -27.93
C LYS A 560 -22.14 30.35 -27.61
N ARG A 561 -22.00 30.70 -26.31
CA ARG A 561 -22.14 32.08 -25.84
C ARG A 561 -20.98 32.86 -26.45
N ARG A 562 -21.24 33.74 -27.39
CA ARG A 562 -20.24 34.64 -27.95
C ARG A 562 -19.91 35.72 -26.94
N MET A 563 -18.63 36.06 -26.81
CA MET A 563 -18.15 37.17 -26.00
C MET A 563 -18.95 38.44 -26.28
N THR A 564 -19.38 39.10 -25.22
CA THR A 564 -19.99 40.45 -25.35
C THR A 564 -18.91 41.48 -25.65
N PHE A 565 -19.30 42.62 -26.23
CA PHE A 565 -18.35 43.69 -26.55
C PHE A 565 -17.55 44.19 -25.32
N LYS A 566 -18.16 44.13 -24.13
CA LYS A 566 -17.48 44.48 -22.86
C LYS A 566 -16.43 43.44 -22.47
N GLU A 567 -16.75 42.16 -22.57
CA GLU A 567 -15.85 41.04 -22.27
C GLU A 567 -14.67 41.03 -23.24
N ARG A 568 -14.86 41.32 -24.49
CA ARG A 568 -13.78 41.42 -25.49
C ARG A 568 -12.83 42.58 -25.20
N LYS A 569 -13.36 43.72 -24.78
CA LYS A 569 -12.55 44.87 -24.39
C LYS A 569 -11.78 44.59 -23.10
N GLU A 570 -12.39 43.87 -22.14
CA GLU A 570 -11.74 43.42 -20.92
C GLU A 570 -10.61 42.43 -21.23
N PHE A 571 -10.81 41.50 -22.15
CA PHE A 571 -9.82 40.52 -22.61
C PHE A 571 -8.58 41.19 -23.22
N GLU A 572 -8.77 42.13 -24.16
CA GLU A 572 -7.68 42.91 -24.76
C GLU A 572 -6.94 43.81 -23.74
N GLN A 573 -7.64 44.31 -22.72
CA GLN A 573 -7.03 45.08 -21.63
C GLN A 573 -6.18 44.17 -20.71
N LEU A 574 -6.69 43.01 -20.32
CA LEU A 574 -5.98 42.05 -19.50
C LEU A 574 -4.71 41.53 -20.20
N GLU A 575 -4.74 41.29 -21.51
CA GLU A 575 -3.58 40.83 -22.26
C GLU A 575 -2.46 41.89 -22.25
N ASN A 576 -2.80 43.16 -22.40
CA ASN A 576 -1.82 44.25 -22.30
C ASN A 576 -1.29 44.44 -20.88
N GLU A 577 -2.14 44.28 -19.86
CA GLU A 577 -1.74 44.42 -18.45
C GLU A 577 -0.87 43.24 -18.00
N ILE A 578 -1.15 42.01 -18.42
CA ILE A 578 -0.31 40.82 -18.13
C ILE A 578 1.07 41.02 -18.77
N SER A 579 1.14 41.42 -20.04
CA SER A 579 2.41 41.68 -20.72
C SER A 579 3.24 42.78 -20.05
N ALA A 580 2.58 43.84 -19.52
CA ALA A 580 3.26 44.90 -18.79
C ALA A 580 3.84 44.41 -17.44
N LEU A 581 3.09 43.60 -16.69
CA LEU A 581 3.51 43.04 -15.44
C LEU A 581 4.63 41.98 -15.61
N GLU A 582 4.59 41.17 -16.66
CA GLU A 582 5.66 40.24 -17.02
C GLU A 582 6.97 40.97 -17.35
N ASN A 583 6.89 42.08 -18.07
CA ASN A 583 8.04 42.92 -18.37
C ASN A 583 8.61 43.54 -17.08
N GLU A 584 7.73 44.09 -16.20
CA GLU A 584 8.16 44.63 -14.88
C GLU A 584 8.85 43.56 -14.03
N LYS A 585 8.30 42.33 -14.01
CA LYS A 585 8.90 41.20 -13.32
C LYS A 585 10.30 40.85 -13.86
N SER A 586 10.42 40.74 -15.17
CA SER A 586 11.69 40.47 -15.84
C SER A 586 12.74 41.57 -15.58
N GLU A 587 12.34 42.84 -15.57
CA GLU A 587 13.23 43.95 -15.24
C GLU A 587 13.72 43.88 -13.78
N ILE A 588 12.83 43.55 -12.85
CA ILE A 588 13.17 43.37 -11.43
C ILE A 588 14.12 42.19 -11.23
N GLU A 589 13.83 41.03 -11.85
CA GLU A 589 14.70 39.85 -11.80
C GLU A 589 16.09 40.13 -12.37
N ASN A 590 16.16 40.79 -13.53
CA ASN A 590 17.42 41.17 -14.15
C ASN A 590 18.20 42.20 -13.27
N ALA A 591 17.50 43.12 -12.66
CA ALA A 591 18.12 44.11 -11.75
C ALA A 591 18.68 43.43 -10.49
N LEU A 592 17.96 42.46 -9.90
CA LEU A 592 18.40 41.68 -8.76
C LEU A 592 19.61 40.77 -9.09
N CYS A 593 19.65 40.23 -10.32
CA CYS A 593 20.76 39.40 -10.81
C CYS A 593 22.04 40.21 -11.13
N SER A 594 21.93 41.53 -11.39
CA SER A 594 23.06 42.39 -11.80
C SER A 594 24.10 42.62 -10.71
N GLY A 595 23.75 42.43 -9.43
CA GLY A 595 24.66 42.56 -8.27
C GLY A 595 25.18 43.98 -7.98
N THR A 596 24.64 45.00 -8.67
CA THR A 596 25.15 46.39 -8.56
C THR A 596 24.24 47.32 -7.73
N LEU A 597 23.16 46.77 -7.13
CA LEU A 597 22.15 47.55 -6.42
C LEU A 597 22.50 47.78 -4.94
N SER A 598 22.06 48.93 -4.38
CA SER A 598 22.15 49.22 -2.95
C SER A 598 21.20 48.28 -2.15
N VAL A 599 21.56 48.02 -0.88
CA VAL A 599 20.79 47.14 0.02
C VAL A 599 19.34 47.61 0.19
N GLU A 600 19.11 48.92 0.20
CA GLU A 600 17.74 49.49 0.29
C GLU A 600 16.91 49.15 -0.94
N ARG A 601 17.49 49.25 -2.14
CA ARG A 601 16.83 48.98 -3.39
C ARG A 601 16.53 47.49 -3.59
N ILE A 602 17.41 46.60 -3.13
CA ILE A 602 17.20 45.15 -3.10
C ILE A 602 16.00 44.81 -2.20
N THR A 603 15.89 45.47 -1.05
CA THR A 603 14.77 45.22 -0.12
C THR A 603 13.41 45.68 -0.68
N GLU A 604 13.39 46.83 -1.40
CA GLU A 604 12.18 47.30 -2.08
C GLU A 604 11.72 46.36 -3.19
N LEU A 605 12.65 45.97 -4.06
CA LEU A 605 12.35 45.07 -5.20
C LEU A 605 11.95 43.68 -4.74
N SER A 606 12.56 43.13 -3.68
CA SER A 606 12.18 41.84 -3.08
C SER A 606 10.79 41.86 -2.43
N LYS A 607 10.30 43.01 -1.98
CA LYS A 607 8.92 43.18 -1.48
C LYS A 607 7.89 43.33 -2.62
N ARG A 608 8.29 43.94 -3.74
CA ARG A 608 7.41 44.15 -4.90
C ARG A 608 7.17 42.85 -5.67
N LEU A 609 8.17 41.95 -5.73
CA LEU A 609 8.11 40.72 -6.53
C LEU A 609 6.95 39.78 -6.15
N PRO A 610 6.70 39.45 -4.85
CA PRO A 610 5.54 38.64 -4.46
C PRO A 610 4.19 39.29 -4.78
N VAL A 611 4.10 40.63 -4.71
CA VAL A 611 2.88 41.38 -5.04
C VAL A 611 2.60 41.32 -6.54
N LEU A 612 3.66 41.42 -7.36
CA LEU A 612 3.56 41.24 -8.80
C LEU A 612 3.11 39.84 -9.21
N ASP A 613 3.63 38.80 -8.53
CA ASP A 613 3.22 37.43 -8.77
C ASP A 613 1.72 37.23 -8.46
N GLU A 614 1.24 37.76 -7.34
CA GLU A 614 -0.17 37.69 -6.96
C GLU A 614 -1.08 38.47 -7.94
N GLU A 615 -0.64 39.66 -8.40
CA GLU A 615 -1.35 40.44 -9.42
C GLU A 615 -1.40 39.72 -10.78
N LEU A 616 -0.29 39.05 -11.17
CA LEU A 616 -0.20 38.24 -12.39
C LEU A 616 -1.13 37.02 -12.34
N ASP A 617 -1.15 36.30 -11.21
CA ASP A 617 -1.98 35.12 -11.03
C ASP A 617 -3.48 35.45 -11.13
N ILE A 618 -3.93 36.54 -10.47
CA ILE A 618 -5.33 36.98 -10.51
C ILE A 618 -5.74 37.36 -11.93
N LYS A 619 -4.89 38.13 -12.63
CA LYS A 619 -5.22 38.59 -14.01
C LYS A 619 -5.16 37.47 -15.04
N SER A 620 -4.20 36.53 -14.89
CA SER A 620 -4.08 35.36 -15.74
C SER A 620 -5.26 34.41 -15.59
N MET A 621 -5.75 34.19 -14.34
CA MET A 621 -6.97 33.42 -14.11
C MET A 621 -8.19 34.06 -14.82
N ARG A 622 -8.34 35.38 -14.71
CA ARG A 622 -9.46 36.09 -15.37
C ARG A 622 -9.34 36.07 -16.89
N TRP A 623 -8.14 36.21 -17.42
CA TRP A 623 -7.86 36.07 -18.86
C TRP A 623 -8.21 34.68 -19.38
N LEU A 624 -7.87 33.61 -18.65
CA LEU A 624 -8.23 32.23 -18.99
C LEU A 624 -9.74 32.01 -19.02
N GLU A 625 -10.49 32.51 -18.02
CA GLU A 625 -11.96 32.44 -18.01
C GLU A 625 -12.58 33.07 -19.26
N LEU A 626 -12.05 34.20 -19.70
CA LEU A 626 -12.54 34.90 -20.91
C LEU A 626 -12.11 34.18 -22.19
N SER A 627 -10.92 33.56 -22.22
CA SER A 627 -10.42 32.81 -23.38
C SER A 627 -11.24 31.52 -23.65
N GLU A 628 -11.77 30.88 -22.61
CA GLU A 628 -12.68 29.73 -22.75
C GLU A 628 -14.02 30.10 -23.38
N ILE A 629 -14.44 31.35 -23.27
CA ILE A 629 -15.66 31.86 -23.93
C ILE A 629 -15.41 32.18 -25.42
N GLU A 630 -14.15 32.47 -25.81
CA GLU A 630 -13.77 32.76 -27.21
C GLU A 630 -13.56 31.48 -28.03
N SER A 631 -13.10 30.36 -27.39
CA SER A 631 -12.88 29.06 -28.03
C SER A 631 -14.21 28.29 -28.20
#